data_b49e82e4c198848d9344702563b7876b
#
_entry.id   b49e82e4c198848d9344702563b7876b
#
_cell.length_a   1.000
_cell.length_b   1.000
_cell.length_c   1.000
_cell.angle_alpha   90.00
_cell.angle_beta   90.00
_cell.angle_gamma   90.00
#
_symmetry.space_group_name_H-M   'P 1'
#
loop_
_entity.id
_entity.type
_entity.pdbx_description
1 polymer ?
#
loop_
_entity_poly.entity_id
_entity_poly.type
_entity_poly.pdbx_seq_one_letter_code
_entity_poly.pdbx_strand_id
1 'polypeptide(L)'
;SGAEATAVGYFAYAPGENASALGAQTWASGAQSTAVGYYATARGANSVALGANSEAVRANSVAVGSAGNERQITSVAAGSEATDAVNKAQLD
;
A
#
# COMPACT_ATOMS: atom_id res chain seq x y z
N SER A 1 -12.25 12.25 -1.47
CA SER A 1 -12.56 13.65 -1.65
C SER A 1 -11.59 14.60 -0.96
N GLY A 2 -10.35 14.18 -0.72
CA GLY A 2 -9.31 15.11 -0.34
C GLY A 2 -8.87 15.92 -1.53
N ALA A 3 -8.07 17.01 -1.28
CA ALA A 3 -7.56 17.83 -2.37
C ALA A 3 -6.70 17.01 -3.31
N GLU A 4 -6.98 17.08 -4.61
CA GLU A 4 -6.25 16.36 -5.64
C GLU A 4 -6.21 14.84 -5.42
N ALA A 5 -7.25 14.30 -4.77
CA ALA A 5 -7.34 12.86 -4.54
C ALA A 5 -7.99 12.16 -5.74
N THR A 6 -7.64 10.90 -5.90
CA THR A 6 -8.19 10.07 -6.97
C THR A 6 -8.85 8.85 -6.34
N ALA A 7 -10.11 8.59 -6.70
CA ALA A 7 -10.83 7.42 -6.21
C ALA A 7 -11.53 6.76 -7.39
N VAL A 8 -11.15 5.53 -7.71
CA VAL A 8 -11.70 4.77 -8.82
C VAL A 8 -12.16 3.42 -8.33
N GLY A 9 -13.45 3.13 -8.47
CA GLY A 9 -14.03 1.86 -8.07
C GLY A 9 -15.25 2.04 -7.22
N TYR A 10 -16.02 0.97 -7.06
CA TYR A 10 -17.25 0.97 -6.29
C TYR A 10 -16.91 1.23 -4.81
N PHE A 11 -17.43 2.32 -4.27
CA PHE A 11 -17.15 2.73 -2.91
C PHE A 11 -15.67 3.02 -2.62
N ALA A 12 -14.89 3.34 -3.65
CA ALA A 12 -13.52 3.78 -3.43
C ALA A 12 -13.56 5.13 -2.72
N TYR A 13 -12.69 5.32 -1.72
CA TYR A 13 -12.73 6.50 -0.88
C TYR A 13 -11.31 6.99 -0.60
N ALA A 14 -11.02 8.20 -1.02
CA ALA A 14 -9.69 8.78 -0.85
C ALA A 14 -9.82 10.12 -0.11
N PRO A 15 -10.04 10.09 1.22
CA PRO A 15 -10.20 11.36 1.96
C PRO A 15 -8.87 12.05 2.26
N GLY A 16 -7.76 11.36 2.15
CA GLY A 16 -6.47 11.98 2.39
C GLY A 16 -6.10 12.95 1.29
N GLU A 17 -5.35 13.99 1.65
CA GLU A 17 -4.88 14.95 0.66
C GLU A 17 -3.90 14.28 -0.28
N ASN A 18 -4.10 14.43 -1.59
CA ASN A 18 -3.28 13.82 -2.63
C ASN A 18 -3.25 12.28 -2.54
N ALA A 19 -4.30 11.69 -1.98
CA ALA A 19 -4.38 10.24 -1.83
C ALA A 19 -4.96 9.60 -3.09
N SER A 20 -4.66 8.33 -3.29
CA SER A 20 -5.16 7.55 -4.42
C SER A 20 -5.78 6.26 -3.93
N ALA A 21 -7.01 5.98 -4.34
CA ALA A 21 -7.71 4.75 -3.99
C ALA A 21 -8.21 4.11 -5.28
N LEU A 22 -7.68 2.94 -5.60
CA LEU A 22 -8.02 2.23 -6.83
C LEU A 22 -8.53 0.84 -6.50
N GLY A 23 -9.79 0.60 -6.82
CA GLY A 23 -10.43 -0.68 -6.58
C GLY A 23 -11.65 -0.53 -5.70
N ALA A 24 -12.50 -1.58 -5.69
CA ALA A 24 -13.74 -1.52 -4.92
C ALA A 24 -13.43 -1.47 -3.44
N GLN A 25 -14.13 -0.57 -2.75
CA GLN A 25 -14.08 -0.43 -1.31
C GLN A 25 -12.67 -0.17 -0.76
N THR A 26 -11.83 0.47 -1.56
CA THR A 26 -10.52 0.91 -1.09
C THR A 26 -10.68 2.16 -0.23
N TRP A 27 -9.71 2.36 0.66
CA TRP A 27 -9.76 3.50 1.57
C TRP A 27 -8.35 4.05 1.73
N ALA A 28 -8.12 5.24 1.17
CA ALA A 28 -6.83 5.92 1.26
C ALA A 28 -7.01 7.16 2.12
N SER A 29 -6.88 6.99 3.44
CA SER A 29 -7.20 8.07 4.39
C SER A 29 -5.98 8.84 4.84
N GLY A 30 -4.78 8.28 4.70
CA GLY A 30 -3.59 9.04 5.04
C GLY A 30 -3.27 10.06 3.97
N ALA A 31 -2.67 11.18 4.38
CA ALA A 31 -2.22 12.17 3.39
C ALA A 31 -1.18 11.53 2.49
N GLN A 32 -1.33 11.71 1.18
CA GLN A 32 -0.41 11.18 0.18
C GLN A 32 -0.33 9.65 0.19
N SER A 33 -1.39 8.99 0.66
CA SER A 33 -1.41 7.53 0.71
C SER A 33 -1.96 6.96 -0.59
N THR A 34 -1.68 5.68 -0.80
CA THR A 34 -2.13 4.96 -2.00
C THR A 34 -2.68 3.61 -1.56
N ALA A 35 -3.91 3.32 -1.95
CA ALA A 35 -4.54 2.03 -1.67
C ALA A 35 -4.98 1.41 -2.99
N VAL A 36 -4.47 0.23 -3.30
CA VAL A 36 -4.77 -0.45 -4.55
C VAL A 36 -5.20 -1.89 -4.24
N GLY A 37 -6.41 -2.24 -4.65
CA GLY A 37 -6.95 -3.57 -4.45
C GLY A 37 -8.21 -3.55 -3.63
N TYR A 38 -9.01 -4.60 -3.75
CA TYR A 38 -10.28 -4.72 -3.04
C TYR A 38 -10.06 -4.64 -1.54
N TYR A 39 -10.72 -3.71 -0.87
CA TYR A 39 -10.59 -3.49 0.56
C TYR A 39 -9.20 -3.09 1.04
N ALA A 40 -8.33 -2.64 0.14
CA ALA A 40 -7.04 -2.13 0.58
C ALA A 40 -7.26 -0.84 1.37
N THR A 41 -6.53 -0.69 2.47
CA THR A 41 -6.69 0.44 3.37
C THR A 41 -5.32 1.04 3.67
N ALA A 42 -5.12 2.31 3.33
CA ALA A 42 -3.87 3.02 3.57
C ALA A 42 -4.15 4.16 4.52
N ARG A 43 -3.87 3.96 5.80
CA ARG A 43 -4.15 4.95 6.84
C ARG A 43 -2.96 5.81 7.20
N GLY A 44 -1.76 5.28 7.07
CA GLY A 44 -0.57 6.05 7.41
C GLY A 44 -0.28 7.10 6.38
N ALA A 45 0.25 8.25 6.82
CA ALA A 45 0.65 9.27 5.87
C ALA A 45 1.77 8.74 4.98
N ASN A 46 1.67 9.01 3.68
CA ASN A 46 2.67 8.59 2.71
C ASN A 46 2.87 7.07 2.70
N SER A 47 1.78 6.31 2.93
CA SER A 47 1.84 4.87 2.95
C SER A 47 1.22 4.30 1.68
N VAL A 48 1.54 3.03 1.39
CA VAL A 48 1.02 2.33 0.23
C VAL A 48 0.47 0.99 0.70
N ALA A 49 -0.78 0.69 0.36
CA ALA A 49 -1.39 -0.60 0.60
C ALA A 49 -1.65 -1.26 -0.75
N LEU A 50 -0.94 -2.36 -1.04
CA LEU A 50 -1.01 -3.03 -2.32
C LEU A 50 -1.62 -4.41 -2.16
N GLY A 51 -2.71 -4.64 -2.85
CA GLY A 51 -3.35 -5.93 -2.87
C GLY A 51 -4.61 -5.97 -2.05
N ALA A 52 -5.47 -6.94 -2.34
CA ALA A 52 -6.74 -7.08 -1.63
C ALA A 52 -6.51 -7.25 -0.14
N ASN A 53 -7.25 -6.51 0.65
CA ASN A 53 -7.21 -6.59 2.12
C ASN A 53 -5.87 -6.17 2.74
N SER A 54 -5.02 -5.47 1.99
CA SER A 54 -3.78 -4.94 2.55
C SER A 54 -4.08 -3.77 3.47
N GLU A 55 -3.33 -3.67 4.57
CA GLU A 55 -3.50 -2.58 5.52
C GLU A 55 -2.16 -1.92 5.80
N ALA A 56 -2.05 -0.66 5.42
CA ALA A 56 -0.83 0.13 5.68
C ALA A 56 -1.16 1.15 6.75
N VAL A 57 -0.81 0.85 8.00
CA VAL A 57 -1.15 1.72 9.13
C VAL A 57 0.02 2.57 9.58
N ARG A 58 1.24 2.25 9.20
CA ARG A 58 2.41 3.04 9.57
C ARG A 58 2.74 4.03 8.47
N ALA A 59 3.16 5.23 8.88
CA ALA A 59 3.61 6.23 7.92
C ALA A 59 4.86 5.76 7.18
N ASN A 60 4.97 6.13 5.92
CA ASN A 60 6.15 5.90 5.10
C ASN A 60 6.45 4.40 4.93
N SER A 61 5.42 3.60 4.76
CA SER A 61 5.59 2.16 4.60
C SER A 61 4.77 1.65 3.42
N VAL A 62 5.18 0.48 2.92
CA VAL A 62 4.41 -0.24 1.90
C VAL A 62 3.98 -1.55 2.52
N ALA A 63 2.67 -1.79 2.55
CA ALA A 63 2.10 -3.01 3.09
C ALA A 63 1.57 -3.85 1.93
N VAL A 64 1.97 -5.12 1.88
CA VAL A 64 1.49 -6.04 0.84
C VAL A 64 0.55 -7.09 1.41
N GLY A 65 -0.05 -6.81 2.54
CA GLY A 65 -0.99 -7.71 3.18
C GLY A 65 -1.42 -7.15 4.51
N SER A 66 -2.01 -8.01 5.31
CA SER A 66 -2.42 -7.66 6.67
C SER A 66 -2.16 -8.87 7.55
N ALA A 67 -2.39 -8.72 8.85
CA ALA A 67 -2.16 -9.83 9.79
C ALA A 67 -2.95 -11.05 9.35
N GLY A 68 -2.27 -12.18 9.19
CA GLY A 68 -2.88 -13.41 8.72
C GLY A 68 -3.05 -13.49 7.22
N ASN A 69 -2.77 -12.41 6.49
CA ASN A 69 -2.92 -12.35 5.03
C ASN A 69 -1.70 -11.73 4.37
N GLU A 70 -0.53 -12.04 4.88
CA GLU A 70 0.71 -11.53 4.32
C GLU A 70 0.96 -12.14 2.94
N ARG A 71 1.64 -11.38 2.09
CA ARG A 71 2.02 -11.84 0.75
C ARG A 71 3.52 -11.90 0.64
N GLN A 72 3.99 -12.79 -0.22
CA GLN A 72 5.40 -12.86 -0.56
C GLN A 72 5.69 -11.86 -1.67
N ILE A 73 6.88 -11.26 -1.62
CA ILE A 73 7.38 -10.45 -2.73
C ILE A 73 8.36 -11.33 -3.48
N THR A 74 8.01 -11.72 -4.71
CA THR A 74 8.80 -12.67 -5.48
C THR A 74 9.60 -11.95 -6.54
N SER A 75 10.63 -12.64 -7.07
CA SER A 75 11.46 -12.12 -8.15
C SER A 75 12.23 -10.87 -7.74
N VAL A 76 12.66 -10.84 -6.50
CA VAL A 76 13.43 -9.72 -5.96
C VAL A 76 14.91 -9.95 -6.28
N ALA A 77 15.52 -8.99 -6.97
CA ALA A 77 16.95 -9.06 -7.27
C ALA A 77 17.75 -8.93 -5.98
N ALA A 78 18.95 -9.50 -6.00
CA ALA A 78 19.85 -9.36 -4.86
C ALA A 78 20.12 -7.87 -4.63
N GLY A 79 20.05 -7.46 -3.37
CA GLY A 79 20.30 -6.07 -3.01
C GLY A 79 21.77 -5.74 -3.18
N SER A 80 22.06 -4.56 -3.71
CA SER A 80 23.41 -4.11 -3.91
C SER A 80 23.72 -2.81 -3.17
N GLU A 81 22.71 -2.07 -2.79
CA GLU A 81 22.89 -0.80 -2.07
C GLU A 81 22.19 -0.86 -0.72
N ALA A 82 22.57 0.04 0.15
CA ALA A 82 22.20 -0.04 1.56
C ALA A 82 20.70 -0.08 1.79
N THR A 83 19.91 0.53 0.92
CA THR A 83 18.47 0.59 1.12
C THR A 83 17.69 -0.36 0.21
N ASP A 84 18.38 -1.27 -0.46
CA ASP A 84 17.69 -2.25 -1.30
C ASP A 84 17.11 -3.36 -0.46
N ALA A 85 16.07 -4.00 -1.00
CA ALA A 85 15.52 -5.21 -0.39
C ALA A 85 16.52 -6.35 -0.59
N VAL A 86 16.55 -7.26 0.37
CA VAL A 86 17.42 -8.44 0.34
C VAL A 86 16.56 -9.63 -0.02
N ASN A 87 17.01 -10.45 -0.99
CA ASN A 87 16.26 -11.66 -1.29
C ASN A 87 16.72 -12.82 -0.39
N LYS A 88 15.97 -13.93 -0.43
CA LYS A 88 16.21 -15.04 0.48
C LYS A 88 17.57 -15.67 0.24
N ALA A 89 18.02 -15.71 -1.01
CA ALA A 89 19.33 -16.31 -1.32
C ALA A 89 20.46 -15.57 -0.65
N GLN A 90 20.32 -14.28 -0.41
CA GLN A 90 21.36 -13.50 0.26
C GLN A 90 21.47 -13.82 1.75
N LEU A 91 20.37 -14.33 2.34
CA LEU A 91 20.35 -14.69 3.75
C LEU A 91 20.83 -16.12 3.99
N ASP A 92 20.64 -17.02 3.04
CA ASP A 92 20.96 -18.45 3.18
C ASP A 92 22.48 -18.76 3.04
#